data_510c5182bdf1b88acd4be818df88e85d
#
_entry.id   510c5182bdf1b88acd4be818df88e85d
#
_cell.length_a   1.000
_cell.length_b   1.000
_cell.length_c   1.000
_cell.angle_alpha   90.00
_cell.angle_beta   90.00
_cell.angle_gamma   90.00
#
_symmetry.space_group_name_H-M   'P 1'
#
loop_
_entity.id
_entity.type
_entity.pdbx_description
1 polymer ?
#
loop_
_entity_poly.entity_id
_entity_poly.type
_entity_poly.pdbx_seq_one_letter_code
_entity_poly.pdbx_strand_id
1 'polypeptide(L)'
;MRLVATSLLLAVAVACSHGKGPNQTLDQYGLALKNHDFSVAYELMSSSFRGKVSRDDYVRMMRDNGREVNETADRLRGKRGSLEVSAELEYGLGDTMRLIQEGGQWRIATNPLGFYDQSTPKGALRSFIRAYRLERWDVMLRFVPNSYREKMDAKKMQAQFTGPSREQMEHLITTLEANVDEPIIERGNDARMSYGDRYTVQFLKEDGAWKLKDLD
;
A
#
# COMPACT_ATOMS: atom_id res chain seq x y z
N MET A 1 66.35 -3.60 28.39
CA MET A 1 65.53 -4.27 27.40
C MET A 1 64.12 -3.75 27.49
N ARG A 2 63.68 -2.87 26.57
CA ARG A 2 62.34 -2.30 26.55
C ARG A 2 61.58 -2.97 25.44
N LEU A 3 60.53 -3.72 25.79
CA LEU A 3 59.61 -4.33 24.83
C LEU A 3 58.56 -3.25 24.39
N VAL A 4 58.61 -2.90 23.13
CA VAL A 4 57.61 -2.06 22.48
C VAL A 4 56.48 -2.98 21.96
N ALA A 5 55.31 -2.92 22.57
CA ALA A 5 54.14 -3.61 22.12
C ALA A 5 53.44 -2.78 21.01
N THR A 6 53.51 -3.23 19.78
CA THR A 6 52.84 -2.58 18.64
C THR A 6 51.39 -3.10 18.57
N SER A 7 50.44 -2.30 19.00
CA SER A 7 48.99 -2.60 18.85
C SER A 7 48.54 -2.36 17.42
N LEU A 8 48.24 -3.44 16.70
CA LEU A 8 47.69 -3.40 15.35
C LEU A 8 46.14 -3.13 15.47
N LEU A 9 45.72 -1.90 15.19
CA LEU A 9 44.30 -1.55 15.06
C LEU A 9 43.76 -2.13 13.75
N LEU A 10 42.96 -3.18 13.86
CA LEU A 10 42.18 -3.75 12.74
C LEU A 10 40.95 -2.85 12.50
N ALA A 11 41.02 -1.95 11.51
CA ALA A 11 39.87 -1.18 11.04
C ALA A 11 38.95 -2.12 10.25
N VAL A 12 37.86 -2.56 10.88
CA VAL A 12 36.76 -3.26 10.22
C VAL A 12 36.00 -2.24 9.39
N ALA A 13 36.29 -2.17 8.08
CA ALA A 13 35.49 -1.45 7.12
C ALA A 13 34.15 -2.18 6.98
N VAL A 14 33.11 -1.70 7.64
CA VAL A 14 31.72 -2.10 7.37
C VAL A 14 31.38 -1.56 5.99
N ALA A 15 31.61 -2.39 4.97
CA ALA A 15 31.11 -2.14 3.62
C ALA A 15 29.59 -2.24 3.68
N CYS A 16 28.89 -1.12 3.89
CA CYS A 16 27.49 -1.01 3.59
C CYS A 16 27.32 -1.32 2.10
N SER A 17 26.86 -2.51 1.76
CA SER A 17 26.43 -2.83 0.40
C SER A 17 25.16 -2.03 0.12
N HIS A 18 25.33 -0.78 -0.31
CA HIS A 18 24.25 -0.02 -0.88
C HIS A 18 23.85 -0.73 -2.16
N GLY A 19 22.67 -1.32 -2.17
CA GLY A 19 22.09 -1.89 -3.39
C GLY A 19 22.13 -0.84 -4.50
N LYS A 20 22.24 -1.28 -5.75
CA LYS A 20 22.27 -0.38 -6.90
C LYS A 20 21.02 0.48 -6.91
N GLY A 21 21.19 1.79 -6.96
CA GLY A 21 20.06 2.72 -7.06
C GLY A 21 19.35 2.59 -8.41
N PRO A 22 18.14 3.14 -8.55
CA PRO A 22 17.31 3.01 -9.75
C PRO A 22 18.03 3.53 -11.01
N ASN A 23 18.77 4.62 -10.93
CA ASN A 23 19.55 5.13 -12.05
C ASN A 23 20.61 4.12 -12.53
N GLN A 24 21.36 3.52 -11.61
CA GLN A 24 22.38 2.52 -11.95
C GLN A 24 21.75 1.25 -12.55
N THR A 25 20.58 0.84 -12.05
CA THR A 25 19.82 -0.29 -12.60
C THR A 25 19.37 0.01 -14.03
N LEU A 26 18.82 1.20 -14.28
CA LEU A 26 18.42 1.63 -15.62
C LEU A 26 19.61 1.75 -16.58
N ASP A 27 20.77 2.24 -16.12
CA ASP A 27 21.99 2.31 -16.92
C ASP A 27 22.46 0.91 -17.33
N GLN A 28 22.46 -0.03 -16.39
CA GLN A 28 22.84 -1.42 -16.66
C GLN A 28 21.86 -2.10 -17.62
N TYR A 29 20.56 -1.87 -17.43
CA TYR A 29 19.54 -2.41 -18.30
C TYR A 29 19.69 -1.84 -19.73
N GLY A 30 19.81 -0.53 -19.88
CA GLY A 30 20.04 0.12 -21.18
C GLY A 30 21.33 -0.35 -21.87
N LEU A 31 22.40 -0.59 -21.10
CA LEU A 31 23.66 -1.14 -21.64
C LEU A 31 23.48 -2.60 -22.10
N ALA A 32 22.83 -3.42 -21.30
CA ALA A 32 22.55 -4.82 -21.64
C ALA A 32 21.68 -4.92 -22.92
N LEU A 33 20.67 -4.06 -23.06
CA LEU A 33 19.87 -4.00 -24.29
C LEU A 33 20.72 -3.60 -25.50
N LYS A 34 21.58 -2.59 -25.36
CA LYS A 34 22.44 -2.09 -26.43
C LYS A 34 23.45 -3.15 -26.92
N ASN A 35 23.96 -3.93 -25.98
CA ASN A 35 24.94 -5.02 -26.28
C ASN A 35 24.23 -6.33 -26.67
N HIS A 36 22.91 -6.37 -26.70
CA HIS A 36 22.10 -7.58 -26.92
C HIS A 36 22.35 -8.68 -25.86
N ASP A 37 22.79 -8.28 -24.65
CA ASP A 37 22.96 -9.17 -23.51
C ASP A 37 21.64 -9.39 -22.77
N PHE A 38 20.69 -10.02 -23.48
CA PHE A 38 19.31 -10.16 -22.98
C PHE A 38 19.20 -11.02 -21.72
N SER A 39 20.16 -11.93 -21.50
CA SER A 39 20.21 -12.68 -20.25
C SER A 39 20.54 -11.77 -19.06
N VAL A 40 21.47 -10.82 -19.23
CA VAL A 40 21.80 -9.81 -18.20
C VAL A 40 20.61 -8.88 -17.98
N ALA A 41 19.94 -8.43 -19.06
CA ALA A 41 18.74 -7.63 -18.97
C ALA A 41 17.61 -8.34 -18.17
N TYR A 42 17.44 -9.65 -18.40
CA TYR A 42 16.47 -10.48 -17.67
C TYR A 42 16.75 -10.53 -16.16
N GLU A 43 18.01 -10.64 -15.74
CA GLU A 43 18.35 -10.67 -14.30
C GLU A 43 18.04 -9.34 -13.57
N LEU A 44 17.90 -8.24 -14.30
CA LEU A 44 17.49 -6.94 -13.74
C LEU A 44 15.95 -6.80 -13.59
N MET A 45 15.17 -7.76 -14.09
CA MET A 45 13.74 -7.79 -13.94
C MET A 45 13.32 -8.24 -12.53
N SER A 46 12.16 -7.78 -12.06
CA SER A 46 11.65 -8.18 -10.75
C SER A 46 11.37 -9.69 -10.67
N SER A 47 11.40 -10.23 -9.45
CA SER A 47 11.04 -11.64 -9.20
C SER A 47 9.63 -11.96 -9.67
N SER A 48 8.68 -11.04 -9.51
CA SER A 48 7.31 -11.20 -9.99
C SER A 48 7.24 -11.33 -11.52
N PHE A 49 8.04 -10.55 -12.28
CA PHE A 49 8.13 -10.68 -13.72
C PHE A 49 8.76 -12.04 -14.11
N ARG A 50 9.91 -12.39 -13.50
CA ARG A 50 10.64 -13.64 -13.78
C ARG A 50 9.84 -14.90 -13.40
N GLY A 51 8.90 -14.78 -12.46
CA GLY A 51 7.96 -15.85 -12.14
C GLY A 51 6.87 -16.09 -13.20
N LYS A 52 6.63 -15.09 -14.08
CA LYS A 52 5.60 -15.17 -15.15
C LYS A 52 6.18 -15.41 -16.53
N VAL A 53 7.42 -14.96 -16.77
CA VAL A 53 8.09 -15.02 -18.09
C VAL A 53 9.41 -15.75 -17.90
N SER A 54 9.62 -16.84 -18.65
CA SER A 54 10.88 -17.57 -18.62
C SER A 54 12.01 -16.75 -19.27
N ARG A 55 13.27 -17.07 -18.92
CA ARG A 55 14.43 -16.42 -19.54
C ARG A 55 14.45 -16.64 -21.06
N ASP A 56 14.14 -17.85 -21.52
CA ASP A 56 14.18 -18.20 -22.93
C ASP A 56 13.10 -17.45 -23.72
N ASP A 57 11.90 -17.31 -23.15
CA ASP A 57 10.83 -16.54 -23.77
C ASP A 57 11.18 -15.05 -23.83
N TYR A 58 11.77 -14.52 -22.77
CA TYR A 58 12.23 -13.14 -22.74
C TYR A 58 13.31 -12.89 -23.81
N VAL A 59 14.33 -13.73 -23.87
CA VAL A 59 15.41 -13.61 -24.85
C VAL A 59 14.87 -13.70 -26.30
N ARG A 60 13.96 -14.63 -26.55
CA ARG A 60 13.31 -14.78 -27.86
C ARG A 60 12.53 -13.50 -28.20
N MET A 61 11.69 -13.02 -27.30
CA MET A 61 10.90 -11.80 -27.48
C MET A 61 11.80 -10.60 -27.79
N MET A 62 12.91 -10.44 -27.08
CA MET A 62 13.85 -9.33 -27.32
C MET A 62 14.54 -9.42 -28.68
N ARG A 63 14.87 -10.62 -29.16
CA ARG A 63 15.45 -10.83 -30.49
C ARG A 63 14.44 -10.53 -31.61
N ASP A 64 13.18 -10.95 -31.41
CA ASP A 64 12.12 -10.77 -32.40
C ASP A 64 11.72 -9.29 -32.54
N ASN A 65 11.97 -8.46 -31.50
CA ASN A 65 11.64 -7.03 -31.45
C ASN A 65 12.89 -6.14 -31.45
N GLY A 66 13.89 -6.46 -32.25
CA GLY A 66 15.20 -5.81 -32.20
C GLY A 66 15.20 -4.30 -32.48
N ARG A 67 14.23 -3.77 -33.26
CA ARG A 67 14.10 -2.33 -33.52
C ARG A 67 13.66 -1.59 -32.25
N GLU A 68 12.65 -2.08 -31.59
CA GLU A 68 12.06 -1.54 -30.34
C GLU A 68 13.08 -1.63 -29.21
N VAL A 69 13.85 -2.72 -29.14
CA VAL A 69 14.94 -2.90 -28.18
C VAL A 69 16.03 -1.85 -28.37
N ASN A 70 16.49 -1.62 -29.61
CA ASN A 70 17.50 -0.60 -29.90
C ASN A 70 16.99 0.81 -29.58
N GLU A 71 15.77 1.14 -29.97
CA GLU A 71 15.13 2.43 -29.65
C GLU A 71 15.05 2.63 -28.13
N THR A 72 14.61 1.60 -27.39
CA THR A 72 14.54 1.64 -25.92
C THR A 72 15.92 1.83 -25.30
N ALA A 73 16.93 1.10 -25.77
CA ALA A 73 18.32 1.23 -25.31
C ALA A 73 18.85 2.66 -25.51
N ASP A 74 18.61 3.24 -26.67
CA ASP A 74 19.08 4.60 -27.00
C ASP A 74 18.35 5.66 -26.15
N ARG A 75 17.02 5.51 -25.93
CA ARG A 75 16.24 6.40 -25.05
C ARG A 75 16.70 6.32 -23.60
N LEU A 76 16.94 5.11 -23.06
CA LEU A 76 17.42 4.93 -21.69
C LEU A 76 18.82 5.50 -21.45
N ARG A 77 19.66 5.56 -22.48
CA ARG A 77 21.02 6.11 -22.39
C ARG A 77 21.10 7.59 -22.75
N GLY A 78 20.05 8.14 -23.34
CA GLY A 78 19.94 9.57 -23.68
C GLY A 78 19.64 10.46 -22.48
N LYS A 79 19.27 11.71 -22.77
CA LYS A 79 18.84 12.66 -21.74
C LYS A 79 17.54 12.18 -21.12
N ARG A 80 17.60 11.76 -19.85
CA ARG A 80 16.46 11.34 -19.09
C ARG A 80 15.76 12.56 -18.47
N GLY A 81 14.46 12.44 -18.25
CA GLY A 81 13.71 13.35 -17.42
C GLY A 81 14.04 13.20 -15.93
N SER A 82 13.29 13.87 -15.06
CA SER A 82 13.39 13.68 -13.62
C SER A 82 12.97 12.26 -13.23
N LEU A 83 13.76 11.61 -12.39
CA LEU A 83 13.40 10.34 -11.79
C LEU A 83 12.69 10.60 -10.47
N GLU A 84 11.42 10.19 -10.37
CA GLU A 84 10.70 10.11 -9.11
C GLU A 84 10.83 8.69 -8.55
N VAL A 85 11.35 8.57 -7.34
CA VAL A 85 11.43 7.29 -6.61
C VAL A 85 10.40 7.35 -5.50
N SER A 86 9.47 6.40 -5.51
CA SER A 86 8.45 6.28 -4.48
C SER A 86 8.40 4.86 -3.92
N ALA A 87 8.01 4.75 -2.67
CA ALA A 87 7.69 3.51 -2.00
C ALA A 87 6.31 3.63 -1.36
N GLU A 88 5.57 2.54 -1.30
CA GLU A 88 4.31 2.45 -0.60
C GLU A 88 4.41 1.38 0.49
N LEU A 89 4.04 1.76 1.70
CA LEU A 89 3.96 0.88 2.86
C LEU A 89 2.50 0.70 3.21
N GLU A 90 2.05 -0.55 3.21
CA GLU A 90 0.76 -0.93 3.76
C GLU A 90 0.93 -1.30 5.24
N TYR A 91 0.04 -0.81 6.10
CA TYR A 91 0.09 -1.06 7.55
C TYR A 91 -1.32 -1.09 8.17
N GLY A 92 -1.41 -1.63 9.38
CA GLY A 92 -2.69 -1.73 10.09
C GLY A 92 -3.72 -2.55 9.31
N LEU A 93 -4.91 -2.00 9.11
CA LEU A 93 -6.00 -2.62 8.35
C LEU A 93 -5.98 -2.24 6.86
N GLY A 94 -4.77 -2.14 6.27
CA GLY A 94 -4.57 -1.77 4.87
C GLY A 94 -4.52 -0.25 4.64
N ASP A 95 -4.16 0.50 5.65
CA ASP A 95 -3.73 1.89 5.46
C ASP A 95 -2.45 1.93 4.65
N THR A 96 -2.29 2.91 3.80
CA THR A 96 -1.09 3.06 2.98
C THR A 96 -0.34 4.34 3.33
N MET A 97 0.97 4.25 3.35
CA MET A 97 1.86 5.40 3.50
C MET A 97 2.79 5.47 2.29
N ARG A 98 2.63 6.52 1.51
CA ARG A 98 3.51 6.79 0.37
C ARG A 98 4.71 7.61 0.83
N LEU A 99 5.89 7.15 0.45
CA LEU A 99 7.16 7.87 0.63
C LEU A 99 7.71 8.23 -0.76
N ILE A 100 8.33 9.40 -0.85
CA ILE A 100 9.05 9.84 -2.04
C ILE A 100 10.48 10.19 -1.66
N GLN A 101 11.42 10.07 -2.60
CA GLN A 101 12.80 10.45 -2.38
C GLN A 101 13.05 11.85 -2.94
N GLU A 102 13.39 12.78 -2.06
CA GLU A 102 13.72 14.16 -2.38
C GLU A 102 15.14 14.49 -1.88
N GLY A 103 16.03 14.92 -2.77
CA GLY A 103 17.39 15.28 -2.40
C GLY A 103 18.17 14.13 -1.70
N GLY A 104 17.90 12.88 -2.07
CA GLY A 104 18.51 11.70 -1.46
C GLY A 104 17.91 11.27 -0.12
N GLN A 105 16.89 11.96 0.38
CA GLN A 105 16.19 11.64 1.62
C GLN A 105 14.76 11.18 1.37
N TRP A 106 14.30 10.21 2.15
CA TRP A 106 12.91 9.77 2.11
C TRP A 106 12.00 10.78 2.84
N ARG A 107 10.90 11.16 2.18
CA ARG A 107 9.88 12.06 2.72
C ARG A 107 8.52 11.37 2.68
N ILE A 108 7.69 11.62 3.69
CA ILE A 108 6.30 11.13 3.71
C ILE A 108 5.47 12.03 2.80
N ALA A 109 4.85 11.44 1.78
CA ALA A 109 4.00 12.12 0.79
C ALA A 109 2.50 11.90 1.02
N THR A 110 2.14 11.07 2.00
CA THR A 110 0.75 10.86 2.43
C THR A 110 0.43 11.82 3.56
N ASN A 111 -0.82 12.31 3.63
CA ASN A 111 -1.28 13.03 4.81
C ASN A 111 -1.47 12.06 6.00
N PRO A 112 -0.56 12.04 6.98
CA PRO A 112 -0.65 11.09 8.10
C PRO A 112 -1.79 11.43 9.08
N LEU A 113 -2.45 12.58 8.91
CA LEU A 113 -3.56 13.04 9.76
C LEU A 113 -4.94 12.65 9.23
N GLY A 114 -4.99 11.95 8.10
CA GLY A 114 -6.23 11.40 7.55
C GLY A 114 -6.68 10.12 8.26
N PHE A 115 -6.79 10.16 9.60
CA PHE A 115 -7.10 8.96 10.39
C PHE A 115 -8.46 8.32 10.11
N TYR A 116 -9.40 9.07 9.56
CA TYR A 116 -10.78 8.64 9.37
C TYR A 116 -11.28 9.04 7.98
N ASP A 117 -10.96 8.19 7.01
CA ASP A 117 -11.32 8.39 5.61
C ASP A 117 -12.78 7.94 5.34
N GLN A 118 -13.51 8.76 4.58
CA GLN A 118 -14.86 8.48 4.09
C GLN A 118 -14.96 8.69 2.57
N SER A 119 -13.83 8.81 1.87
CA SER A 119 -13.81 9.05 0.43
C SER A 119 -14.22 7.82 -0.38
N THR A 120 -14.02 6.62 0.18
CA THR A 120 -14.39 5.34 -0.41
C THR A 120 -15.17 4.49 0.60
N PRO A 121 -16.02 3.51 0.14
CA PRO A 121 -16.72 2.61 1.05
C PRO A 121 -15.75 1.81 1.93
N LYS A 122 -14.64 1.33 1.35
CA LYS A 122 -13.59 0.59 2.08
C LYS A 122 -12.90 1.47 3.13
N GLY A 123 -12.58 2.73 2.77
CA GLY A 123 -12.03 3.72 3.70
C GLY A 123 -12.97 3.98 4.87
N ALA A 124 -14.27 4.12 4.60
CA ALA A 124 -15.29 4.31 5.63
C ALA A 124 -15.39 3.11 6.58
N LEU A 125 -15.37 1.88 6.06
CA LEU A 125 -15.40 0.66 6.87
C LEU A 125 -14.17 0.55 7.78
N ARG A 126 -12.98 0.71 7.23
CA ARG A 126 -11.72 0.69 7.99
C ARG A 126 -11.70 1.75 9.09
N SER A 127 -12.16 2.95 8.75
CA SER A 127 -12.22 4.07 9.69
C SER A 127 -13.24 3.84 10.80
N PHE A 128 -14.39 3.22 10.49
CA PHE A 128 -15.39 2.84 11.47
C PHE A 128 -14.82 1.78 12.46
N ILE A 129 -14.20 0.73 11.94
CA ILE A 129 -13.54 -0.31 12.75
C ILE A 129 -12.47 0.33 13.67
N ARG A 130 -11.63 1.20 13.11
CA ARG A 130 -10.62 1.94 13.90
C ARG A 130 -11.25 2.79 15.00
N ALA A 131 -12.33 3.51 14.69
CA ALA A 131 -13.03 4.32 15.69
C ALA A 131 -13.61 3.47 16.82
N TYR A 132 -14.14 2.28 16.49
CA TYR A 132 -14.59 1.30 17.48
C TYR A 132 -13.43 0.81 18.36
N ARG A 133 -12.33 0.34 17.76
CA ARG A 133 -11.15 -0.17 18.49
C ARG A 133 -10.51 0.87 19.41
N LEU A 134 -10.62 2.14 19.06
CA LEU A 134 -10.12 3.27 19.85
C LEU A 134 -11.20 3.88 20.77
N GLU A 135 -12.38 3.24 20.86
CA GLU A 135 -13.54 3.71 21.66
C GLU A 135 -13.94 5.17 21.35
N ARG A 136 -13.73 5.60 20.11
CA ARG A 136 -14.07 6.95 19.64
C ARG A 136 -15.53 7.01 19.15
N TRP A 137 -16.45 6.90 20.10
CA TRP A 137 -17.90 6.90 19.86
C TRP A 137 -18.39 8.18 19.18
N ASP A 138 -17.75 9.30 19.47
CA ASP A 138 -17.96 10.58 18.80
C ASP A 138 -17.59 10.54 17.31
N VAL A 139 -16.55 9.82 16.97
CA VAL A 139 -16.11 9.64 15.59
C VAL A 139 -16.99 8.63 14.87
N MET A 140 -17.39 7.54 15.52
CA MET A 140 -18.27 6.52 14.92
C MET A 140 -19.59 7.12 14.40
N LEU A 141 -20.11 8.17 15.06
CA LEU A 141 -21.30 8.90 14.58
C LEU A 141 -21.13 9.52 13.18
N ARG A 142 -19.92 9.73 12.70
CA ARG A 142 -19.67 10.27 11.35
C ARG A 142 -19.99 9.23 10.27
N PHE A 143 -19.92 7.95 10.63
CA PHE A 143 -20.04 6.82 9.73
C PHE A 143 -21.45 6.25 9.62
N VAL A 144 -22.39 6.74 10.41
CA VAL A 144 -23.80 6.35 10.30
C VAL A 144 -24.58 7.36 9.45
N PRO A 145 -25.68 6.94 8.77
CA PRO A 145 -26.51 7.85 7.99
C PRO A 145 -27.03 9.04 8.79
N ASN A 146 -27.26 10.16 8.11
CA ASN A 146 -27.74 11.39 8.75
C ASN A 146 -29.04 11.17 9.52
N SER A 147 -29.99 10.42 8.95
CA SER A 147 -31.27 10.09 9.59
C SER A 147 -31.11 9.30 10.89
N TYR A 148 -30.08 8.51 11.01
CA TYR A 148 -29.74 7.77 12.23
C TYR A 148 -29.06 8.68 13.25
N ARG A 149 -28.15 9.53 12.80
CA ARG A 149 -27.38 10.47 13.62
C ARG A 149 -28.27 11.53 14.32
N GLU A 150 -29.43 11.89 13.74
CA GLU A 150 -30.36 12.80 14.37
C GLU A 150 -30.93 12.26 15.71
N LYS A 151 -30.97 10.94 15.89
CA LYS A 151 -31.49 10.25 17.07
C LYS A 151 -30.42 9.67 17.97
N MET A 152 -29.15 9.76 17.57
CA MET A 152 -28.01 9.11 18.19
C MET A 152 -26.99 10.14 18.65
N ASP A 153 -26.47 9.96 19.85
CA ASP A 153 -25.31 10.69 20.38
C ASP A 153 -24.19 9.72 20.76
N ALA A 154 -23.01 10.25 21.12
CA ALA A 154 -21.86 9.43 21.47
C ALA A 154 -22.10 8.49 22.65
N LYS A 155 -22.90 8.92 23.64
CA LYS A 155 -23.25 8.13 24.83
C LYS A 155 -24.18 6.96 24.47
N LYS A 156 -25.17 7.20 23.63
CA LYS A 156 -26.05 6.15 23.12
C LYS A 156 -25.30 5.17 22.21
N MET A 157 -24.41 5.69 21.36
CA MET A 157 -23.51 4.87 20.55
C MET A 157 -22.66 3.95 21.43
N GLN A 158 -22.00 4.49 22.44
CA GLN A 158 -21.26 3.71 23.43
C GLN A 158 -22.14 2.62 24.06
N ALA A 159 -23.30 2.98 24.56
CA ALA A 159 -24.22 2.05 25.22
C ALA A 159 -24.66 0.90 24.29
N GLN A 160 -24.83 1.16 22.99
CA GLN A 160 -25.16 0.15 21.98
C GLN A 160 -24.04 -0.88 21.81
N PHE A 161 -22.79 -0.43 21.79
CA PHE A 161 -21.63 -1.32 21.55
C PHE A 161 -21.02 -1.92 22.82
N THR A 162 -21.24 -1.31 24.00
CA THR A 162 -20.66 -1.80 25.27
C THR A 162 -21.73 -2.36 26.23
N GLY A 163 -23.01 -2.29 25.86
CA GLY A 163 -24.15 -2.77 26.65
C GLY A 163 -24.36 -4.29 26.58
N PRO A 164 -25.59 -4.77 26.76
CA PRO A 164 -25.92 -6.20 26.76
C PRO A 164 -25.51 -6.94 25.47
N SER A 165 -25.43 -6.24 24.35
CA SER A 165 -25.03 -6.79 23.04
C SER A 165 -23.53 -6.74 22.77
N ARG A 166 -22.70 -6.43 23.78
CA ARG A 166 -21.25 -6.23 23.61
C ARG A 166 -20.57 -7.40 22.90
N GLU A 167 -20.84 -8.62 23.32
CA GLU A 167 -20.20 -9.81 22.72
C GLU A 167 -20.58 -9.97 21.25
N GLN A 168 -21.85 -9.71 20.92
CA GLN A 168 -22.32 -9.77 19.53
C GLN A 168 -21.66 -8.68 18.68
N MET A 169 -21.53 -7.45 19.20
CA MET A 169 -20.88 -6.35 18.52
C MET A 169 -19.38 -6.59 18.34
N GLU A 170 -18.71 -7.13 19.35
CA GLU A 170 -17.29 -7.49 19.25
C GLU A 170 -17.07 -8.59 18.21
N HIS A 171 -17.94 -9.60 18.17
CA HIS A 171 -17.89 -10.65 17.16
C HIS A 171 -18.12 -10.06 15.73
N LEU A 172 -19.12 -9.19 15.57
CA LEU A 172 -19.41 -8.51 14.32
C LEU A 172 -18.19 -7.71 13.83
N ILE A 173 -17.63 -6.85 14.68
CA ILE A 173 -16.46 -6.02 14.34
C ILE A 173 -15.25 -6.88 13.99
N THR A 174 -14.99 -7.95 14.76
CA THR A 174 -13.86 -8.87 14.47
C THR A 174 -14.06 -9.58 13.13
N THR A 175 -15.29 -9.97 12.81
CA THR A 175 -15.60 -10.59 11.51
C THR A 175 -15.45 -9.59 10.37
N LEU A 176 -15.90 -8.36 10.54
CA LEU A 176 -15.72 -7.29 9.54
C LEU A 176 -14.25 -6.96 9.32
N GLU A 177 -13.46 -6.92 10.41
CA GLU A 177 -12.01 -6.67 10.35
C GLU A 177 -11.28 -7.76 9.56
N ALA A 178 -11.63 -9.03 9.78
CA ALA A 178 -11.05 -10.17 9.05
C ALA A 178 -11.43 -10.19 7.56
N ASN A 179 -12.53 -9.51 7.17
CA ASN A 179 -13.06 -9.49 5.80
C ASN A 179 -12.99 -8.09 5.16
N VAL A 180 -12.23 -7.16 5.73
CA VAL A 180 -12.20 -5.75 5.31
C VAL A 180 -11.73 -5.56 3.86
N ASP A 181 -11.02 -6.55 3.30
CA ASP A 181 -10.49 -6.52 1.94
C ASP A 181 -11.37 -7.18 0.89
N GLU A 182 -12.52 -7.73 1.30
CA GLU A 182 -13.50 -8.28 0.38
C GLU A 182 -13.96 -7.23 -0.65
N PRO A 183 -14.31 -7.67 -1.87
CA PRO A 183 -14.75 -6.79 -2.94
C PRO A 183 -16.01 -6.00 -2.56
N ILE A 184 -16.01 -4.70 -2.86
CA ILE A 184 -17.16 -3.81 -2.68
C ILE A 184 -17.70 -3.44 -4.05
N ILE A 185 -19.00 -3.64 -4.24
CA ILE A 185 -19.72 -3.27 -5.47
C ILE A 185 -20.38 -1.93 -5.26
N GLU A 186 -19.94 -0.91 -6.00
CA GLU A 186 -20.50 0.44 -5.95
C GLU A 186 -21.52 0.66 -7.09
N ARG A 187 -22.64 1.31 -6.77
CA ARG A 187 -23.69 1.72 -7.72
C ARG A 187 -24.21 3.11 -7.35
N GLY A 188 -23.62 4.15 -7.94
CA GLY A 188 -23.96 5.53 -7.64
C GLY A 188 -23.65 5.89 -6.19
N ASN A 189 -24.66 6.20 -5.39
CA ASN A 189 -24.53 6.54 -3.97
C ASN A 189 -24.70 5.34 -3.02
N ASP A 190 -24.89 4.16 -3.55
CA ASP A 190 -25.01 2.93 -2.76
C ASP A 190 -23.80 2.03 -3.04
N ALA A 191 -23.36 1.30 -2.02
CA ALA A 191 -22.36 0.24 -2.19
C ALA A 191 -22.69 -0.94 -1.27
N ARG A 192 -22.19 -2.12 -1.65
CA ARG A 192 -22.41 -3.35 -0.90
C ARG A 192 -21.15 -4.21 -0.88
N MET A 193 -20.87 -4.76 0.30
CA MET A 193 -19.84 -5.77 0.52
C MET A 193 -20.49 -7.03 1.11
N SER A 194 -20.26 -8.19 0.51
CA SER A 194 -20.64 -9.46 1.13
C SER A 194 -19.45 -10.01 1.89
N TYR A 195 -19.69 -10.56 3.08
CA TYR A 195 -18.65 -11.14 3.92
C TYR A 195 -19.16 -12.36 4.70
N GLY A 196 -18.26 -13.29 4.97
CA GLY A 196 -18.69 -14.60 5.46
C GLY A 196 -19.65 -15.29 4.47
N ASP A 197 -20.49 -16.20 4.97
CA ASP A 197 -21.36 -16.99 4.09
C ASP A 197 -22.66 -16.29 3.70
N ARG A 198 -23.10 -15.26 4.45
CA ARG A 198 -24.45 -14.66 4.27
C ARG A 198 -24.61 -13.22 4.75
N TYR A 199 -23.56 -12.61 5.25
CA TYR A 199 -23.64 -11.24 5.78
C TYR A 199 -23.32 -10.21 4.73
N THR A 200 -23.86 -9.00 4.89
CA THR A 200 -23.58 -7.89 3.99
C THR A 200 -23.43 -6.58 4.74
N VAL A 201 -22.42 -5.79 4.35
CA VAL A 201 -22.37 -4.37 4.70
C VAL A 201 -23.00 -3.58 3.57
N GLN A 202 -23.94 -2.71 3.92
CA GLN A 202 -24.52 -1.74 3.00
C GLN A 202 -23.97 -0.35 3.32
N PHE A 203 -23.56 0.36 2.27
CA PHE A 203 -23.02 1.70 2.37
C PHE A 203 -23.95 2.67 1.65
N LEU A 204 -23.95 3.92 2.12
CA LEU A 204 -24.67 5.03 1.52
C LEU A 204 -23.73 6.24 1.46
N LYS A 205 -23.71 6.94 0.31
CA LYS A 205 -22.98 8.19 0.17
C LYS A 205 -23.88 9.38 0.39
N GLU A 206 -23.62 10.14 1.45
CA GLU A 206 -24.31 11.37 1.81
C GLU A 206 -23.30 12.52 1.93
N ASP A 207 -23.62 13.67 1.34
CA ASP A 207 -22.76 14.88 1.37
C ASP A 207 -21.31 14.62 0.92
N GLY A 208 -21.14 13.73 -0.06
CA GLY A 208 -19.82 13.33 -0.57
C GLY A 208 -19.05 12.33 0.29
N ALA A 209 -19.57 11.92 1.45
CA ALA A 209 -18.94 10.99 2.39
C ALA A 209 -19.68 9.64 2.43
N TRP A 210 -18.92 8.54 2.40
CA TRP A 210 -19.46 7.20 2.55
C TRP A 210 -19.76 6.88 4.01
N LYS A 211 -20.89 6.25 4.25
CA LYS A 211 -21.41 5.85 5.56
C LYS A 211 -21.86 4.40 5.54
N LEU A 212 -21.88 3.77 6.70
CA LEU A 212 -22.37 2.42 6.89
C LEU A 212 -23.86 2.49 7.22
N LYS A 213 -24.68 1.97 6.31
CA LYS A 213 -26.13 1.97 6.44
C LYS A 213 -26.64 0.76 7.22
N ASP A 214 -25.96 -0.39 7.00
CA ASP A 214 -26.32 -1.67 7.58
C ASP A 214 -25.07 -2.56 7.67
N LEU A 215 -25.01 -3.39 8.70
CA LEU A 215 -23.85 -4.26 8.99
C LEU A 215 -24.22 -5.74 9.06
N ASP A 216 -25.43 -6.12 8.66
CA ASP A 216 -25.93 -7.51 8.74
C ASP A 216 -25.31 -8.44 7.68
#